data_f58807d374498a068404fcab790ee01b
#
_entry.id   f58807d374498a068404fcab790ee01b
#
_cell.length_a   1.000
_cell.length_b   1.000
_cell.length_c   1.000
_cell.angle_alpha   90.00
_cell.angle_beta   90.00
_cell.angle_gamma   90.00
#
_symmetry.space_group_name_H-M   'P 1'
#
loop_
_entity.id
_entity.type
_entity.pdbx_description
1 polymer ?
#
loop_
_entity_poly.entity_id
_entity_poly.type
_entity_poly.pdbx_seq_one_letter_code
_entity_poly.pdbx_strand_id
1 'polypeptide(L)' 'MGVELGEARGLVEAAAGTDPEVGFAAVVALRGLVEVLEELQVDNARARGWSWRDIARRLGVTKQAVHYKHAVRCRGR' A
#
# COMPACT_ATOMS: atom_id res chain seq x y z
N MET A 1 -9.84 -9.69 -6.29
CA MET A 1 -9.32 -9.48 -4.94
C MET A 1 -9.86 -8.17 -4.41
N GLY A 2 -10.66 -8.23 -3.42
CA GLY A 2 -11.25 -7.05 -2.85
C GLY A 2 -10.75 -6.79 -1.44
N VAL A 3 -10.72 -5.53 -1.08
CA VAL A 3 -10.51 -5.13 0.31
C VAL A 3 -11.87 -4.86 0.89
N GLU A 4 -12.16 -5.52 2.00
CA GLU A 4 -13.42 -5.34 2.69
C GLU A 4 -13.44 -3.98 3.38
N LEU A 5 -14.27 -3.07 2.91
CA LEU A 5 -14.34 -1.72 3.45
C LEU A 5 -14.74 -1.69 4.93
N GLY A 6 -15.64 -2.59 5.32
CA GLY A 6 -16.04 -2.68 6.72
C GLY A 6 -14.88 -3.09 7.63
N GLU A 7 -14.06 -4.02 7.17
CA GLU A 7 -12.86 -4.45 7.86
C GLU A 7 -11.87 -3.30 8.00
N ALA A 8 -11.62 -2.58 6.91
CA ALA A 8 -10.69 -1.44 6.92
C ALA A 8 -11.17 -0.36 7.87
N ARG A 9 -12.47 -0.09 7.88
CA ARG A 9 -13.05 0.91 8.77
C ARG A 9 -12.88 0.51 10.24
N GLY A 10 -13.11 -0.75 10.56
CA GLY A 10 -12.90 -1.27 11.90
C GLY A 10 -11.46 -1.16 12.36
N LEU A 11 -10.50 -1.40 11.45
CA LEU A 11 -9.08 -1.25 11.75
C LEU A 11 -8.72 0.20 12.04
N VAL A 12 -9.27 1.14 11.27
CA VAL A 12 -9.02 2.56 11.49
C VAL A 12 -9.56 2.99 12.87
N GLU A 13 -10.77 2.57 13.20
CA GLU A 13 -11.35 2.88 14.51
C GLU A 13 -10.50 2.31 15.65
N ALA A 14 -10.05 1.07 15.53
CA ALA A 14 -9.21 0.44 16.54
C ALA A 14 -7.86 1.15 16.66
N ALA A 15 -7.26 1.55 15.54
CA ALA A 15 -5.98 2.25 15.53
C ALA A 15 -6.08 3.64 16.15
N ALA A 16 -7.25 4.27 16.09
CA ALA A 16 -7.49 5.59 16.65
C ALA A 16 -7.93 5.55 18.10
N GLY A 17 -8.12 4.36 18.66
CA GLY A 17 -8.57 4.20 20.05
C GLY A 17 -7.47 4.46 21.07
N THR A 18 -7.82 4.33 22.34
CA THR A 18 -6.91 4.65 23.44
C THR A 18 -6.18 3.45 24.03
N ASP A 19 -6.55 2.23 23.64
CA ASP A 19 -5.89 1.01 24.11
C ASP A 19 -4.72 0.69 23.17
N PRO A 20 -3.45 0.84 23.65
CA PRO A 20 -2.30 0.63 22.76
C PRO A 20 -2.13 -0.83 22.28
N GLU A 21 -2.56 -1.82 23.06
CA GLU A 21 -2.52 -3.20 22.61
C GLU A 21 -3.34 -3.39 21.34
N VAL A 22 -4.58 -2.91 21.39
CA VAL A 22 -5.49 -2.98 20.25
C VAL A 22 -5.04 -2.04 19.14
N GLY A 23 -4.62 -0.84 19.50
CA GLY A 23 -4.19 0.18 18.55
C GLY A 23 -2.99 -0.26 17.72
N PHE A 24 -1.96 -0.80 18.35
CA PHE A 24 -0.78 -1.26 17.62
C PHE A 24 -1.08 -2.46 16.73
N ALA A 25 -1.91 -3.39 17.19
CA ALA A 25 -2.32 -4.51 16.36
C ALA A 25 -3.04 -4.02 15.10
N ALA A 26 -3.91 -3.03 15.25
CA ALA A 26 -4.61 -2.43 14.11
C ALA A 26 -3.67 -1.70 13.16
N VAL A 27 -2.67 -0.99 13.69
CA VAL A 27 -1.68 -0.30 12.87
C VAL A 27 -0.89 -1.30 12.02
N VAL A 28 -0.48 -2.41 12.60
CA VAL A 28 0.24 -3.45 11.86
C VAL A 28 -0.63 -4.01 10.73
N ALA A 29 -1.90 -4.28 11.03
CA ALA A 29 -2.84 -4.78 10.02
C ALA A 29 -3.06 -3.74 8.90
N LEU A 30 -3.16 -2.47 9.25
CA LEU A 30 -3.33 -1.40 8.26
C LEU A 30 -2.10 -1.25 7.38
N ARG A 31 -0.90 -1.43 7.91
CA ARG A 31 0.31 -1.41 7.09
C ARG A 31 0.27 -2.49 6.03
N GLY A 32 -0.16 -3.70 6.41
CA GLY A 32 -0.30 -4.79 5.45
C GLY A 32 -1.32 -4.47 4.37
N LEU A 33 -2.42 -3.84 4.77
CA LEU A 33 -3.45 -3.44 3.83
C LEU A 33 -2.92 -2.38 2.85
N VAL A 34 -2.20 -1.39 3.35
CA VAL A 34 -1.60 -0.36 2.50
C VAL A 34 -0.62 -0.98 1.51
N GLU A 35 0.16 -1.98 1.92
CA GLU A 35 1.06 -2.68 1.02
C GLU A 35 0.31 -3.31 -0.16
N VAL A 36 -0.81 -3.97 0.11
CA VAL A 36 -1.63 -4.57 -0.94
C VAL A 36 -2.18 -3.49 -1.88
N LEU A 37 -2.68 -2.40 -1.32
CA LEU A 37 -3.23 -1.31 -2.11
C LEU A 37 -2.16 -0.60 -2.94
N GLU A 38 -0.96 -0.45 -2.38
CA GLU A 38 0.16 0.13 -3.12
C GLU A 38 0.52 -0.73 -4.33
N GLU A 39 0.60 -2.05 -4.15
CA GLU A 39 0.88 -2.96 -5.25
C GLU A 39 -0.14 -2.83 -6.36
N LEU A 40 -1.42 -2.77 -5.98
CA LEU A 40 -2.50 -2.60 -6.93
C LEU A 40 -2.34 -1.33 -7.74
N GLN A 41 -2.06 -0.21 -7.09
CA GLN A 41 -1.94 1.07 -7.77
C GLN A 41 -0.68 1.15 -8.63
N VAL A 42 0.43 0.56 -8.18
CA VAL A 42 1.64 0.49 -8.99
C VAL A 42 1.37 -0.31 -10.26
N ASP A 43 0.69 -1.44 -10.14
CA ASP A 43 0.34 -2.26 -11.31
C ASP A 43 -0.55 -1.47 -12.27
N ASN A 44 -1.54 -0.76 -11.76
CA ASN A 44 -2.42 0.05 -12.58
C ASN A 44 -1.65 1.16 -13.32
N ALA A 45 -0.76 1.82 -12.61
CA ALA A 45 0.04 2.90 -13.20
C ALA A 45 0.96 2.37 -14.30
N ARG A 46 1.64 1.24 -14.04
CA ARG A 46 2.52 0.64 -15.05
C ARG A 46 1.75 0.19 -16.27
N ALA A 47 0.57 -0.37 -16.07
CA ALA A 47 -0.29 -0.78 -17.18
C ALA A 47 -0.72 0.40 -18.05
N ARG A 48 -0.74 1.62 -17.47
CA ARG A 48 -1.09 2.84 -18.20
C ARG A 48 0.14 3.58 -18.73
N GLY A 49 1.31 2.97 -18.60
CA GLY A 49 2.55 3.53 -19.16
C GLY A 49 3.26 4.55 -18.26
N TRP A 50 2.90 4.63 -16.99
CA TRP A 50 3.59 5.54 -16.07
C TRP A 50 5.03 5.11 -15.88
N SER A 51 5.93 6.08 -15.82
CA SER A 51 7.33 5.82 -15.48
C SER A 51 7.47 5.56 -14.00
N TRP A 52 8.57 4.88 -13.63
CA TRP A 52 8.88 4.68 -12.21
C TRP A 52 9.06 6.02 -11.48
N ARG A 53 9.58 7.02 -12.16
CA ARG A 53 9.73 8.36 -11.60
C ARG A 53 8.39 8.97 -11.23
N ASP A 54 7.40 8.84 -12.12
CA ASP A 54 6.06 9.37 -11.87
C ASP A 54 5.42 8.69 -10.68
N ILE A 55 5.56 7.37 -10.60
CA ILE A 55 5.01 6.58 -9.50
C ILE A 55 5.67 7.00 -8.17
N ALA A 56 7.00 7.11 -8.18
CA ALA A 56 7.76 7.50 -6.99
C ALA A 56 7.32 8.87 -6.49
N ARG A 57 7.11 9.80 -7.41
CA ARG A 57 6.68 11.16 -7.06
C ARG A 57 5.33 11.14 -6.33
N ARG A 58 4.41 10.33 -6.83
CA ARG A 58 3.08 10.24 -6.21
C ARG A 58 3.11 9.53 -4.87
N LEU A 59 4.00 8.56 -4.71
CA LEU A 59 4.14 7.84 -3.44
C LEU A 59 5.01 8.59 -2.42
N GLY A 60 5.71 9.64 -2.85
CA GLY A 60 6.57 10.40 -1.95
C GLY A 60 7.86 9.66 -1.59
N VAL A 61 8.35 8.79 -2.48
CA VAL A 61 9.57 8.02 -2.26
C VAL A 61 10.52 8.22 -3.43
N THR A 62 11.74 7.67 -3.34
CA THR A 62 12.68 7.76 -4.44
C THR A 62 12.32 6.78 -5.56
N LYS A 63 12.73 7.11 -6.79
CA LYS A 63 12.55 6.21 -7.93
C LYS A 63 13.21 4.85 -7.65
N GLN A 64 14.40 4.87 -7.06
CA GLN A 64 15.13 3.63 -6.76
C GLN A 64 14.36 2.75 -5.79
N ALA A 65 13.75 3.36 -4.76
CA ALA A 65 13.00 2.61 -3.76
C ALA A 65 11.79 1.89 -4.37
N VAL A 66 11.01 2.61 -5.18
CA VAL A 66 9.81 2.02 -5.77
C VAL A 66 10.17 1.01 -6.86
N HIS A 67 11.21 1.29 -7.62
CA HIS A 67 11.69 0.36 -8.66
C HIS A 67 12.18 -0.94 -8.03
N TYR A 68 13.00 -0.83 -6.99
CA TYR A 68 13.51 -2.00 -6.30
C TYR A 68 12.38 -2.85 -5.73
N LYS A 69 11.39 -2.22 -5.14
CA LYS A 69 10.29 -2.92 -4.48
C LYS A 69 9.35 -3.62 -5.46
N HIS A 70 9.08 -3.01 -6.61
CA HIS A 70 8.00 -3.46 -7.49
C HIS A 70 8.42 -3.97 -8.87
N ALA A 71 9.64 -3.67 -9.32
CA ALA A 71 10.04 -3.99 -10.71
C ALA A 71 10.01 -5.49 -11.01
N VAL A 72 10.49 -6.31 -10.10
CA VAL A 72 10.53 -7.76 -10.31
C VAL A 72 9.12 -8.31 -10.42
N ARG A 73 8.22 -7.86 -9.54
CA ARG A 73 6.83 -8.29 -9.56
C ARG A 73 6.14 -7.90 -10.86
N CYS A 74 6.34 -6.64 -11.29
CA CYS A 74 5.74 -6.15 -12.54
C CYS A 74 6.32 -6.84 -13.77
N ARG A 75 7.60 -7.18 -13.73
CA ARG A 75 8.27 -7.85 -14.86
C ARG A 75 7.72 -9.26 -15.08
N GLY A 76 7.25 -9.89 -14.03
CA GLY A 76 6.70 -11.24 -14.12
C GLY A 76 5.34 -11.32 -14.79
N ARG A 77 4.83 -10.20 -15.27
CA ARG A 77 3.51 -10.14 -15.93
C ARG A 77 3.63 -9.94 -17.47
#